data_bd641e1fa1b2a3678cad6b46812fb7fe
#
_entry.id   bd641e1fa1b2a3678cad6b46812fb7fe
#
_cell.length_a   1.000
_cell.length_b   1.000
_cell.length_c   1.000
_cell.angle_alpha   90.00
_cell.angle_beta   90.00
_cell.angle_gamma   90.00
#
_symmetry.space_group_name_H-M   'P 1'
#
loop_
_entity.id
_entity.type
_entity.pdbx_description
1 polymer ?
#
loop_
_entity_poly.entity_id
_entity_poly.type
_entity_poly.pdbx_seq_one_letter_code
_entity_poly.pdbx_strand_id
1 'polypeptide(L)'
;MKKLFVVLAAMVMTLSASAFEFDGINLNASVNKISAEIAKRGYSYDESKDAFTGMCRGTEIFLTLNWKDVKEGGKLGQLIVDVPFADQNAMGIVTKMFNVIYHVAKGAKPHTYEVSEDGTTVEISTSASGVRLTYNTPYYKK
;
A
#
# COMPACT_ATOMS: atom_id res chain seq x y z
N MET A 1 -6.28 -14.16 11.40
CA MET A 1 -7.07 -13.80 10.21
C MET A 1 -7.96 -12.60 10.39
N LYS A 2 -8.63 -12.44 11.54
CA LYS A 2 -9.45 -11.24 11.81
C LYS A 2 -8.67 -9.95 11.67
N LYS A 3 -7.42 -9.90 12.14
CA LYS A 3 -6.56 -8.71 12.05
C LYS A 3 -6.24 -8.33 10.61
N LEU A 4 -6.01 -9.31 9.76
CA LEU A 4 -5.74 -9.06 8.33
C LEU A 4 -6.97 -8.45 7.64
N PHE A 5 -8.18 -8.95 7.94
CA PHE A 5 -9.41 -8.40 7.39
C PHE A 5 -9.60 -6.92 7.75
N VAL A 6 -9.28 -6.54 8.98
CA VAL A 6 -9.42 -5.15 9.44
C VAL A 6 -8.42 -4.24 8.69
N VAL A 7 -7.19 -4.70 8.48
CA VAL A 7 -6.20 -3.96 7.69
C VAL A 7 -6.65 -3.83 6.24
N LEU A 8 -7.13 -4.93 5.64
CA LEU A 8 -7.62 -4.92 4.26
C LEU A 8 -8.83 -3.99 4.08
N ALA A 9 -9.71 -3.91 5.07
CA ALA A 9 -10.84 -2.98 5.02
C ALA A 9 -10.36 -1.53 4.95
N ALA A 10 -9.26 -1.19 5.60
CA ALA A 10 -8.67 0.14 5.53
C ALA A 10 -8.03 0.42 4.16
N MET A 11 -7.53 -0.61 3.48
CA MET A 11 -6.87 -0.50 2.18
C MET A 11 -7.83 -0.53 1.00
N VAL A 12 -8.99 -1.14 1.17
CA VAL A 12 -9.96 -1.43 0.09
C VAL A 12 -11.18 -0.52 0.22
N MET A 13 -10.99 0.70 0.62
CA MET A 13 -12.11 1.54 1.00
C MET A 13 -13.02 1.96 -0.14
N THR A 14 -12.51 2.24 -1.30
CA THR A 14 -13.32 2.58 -2.47
C THR A 14 -12.45 2.65 -3.71
N LEU A 15 -13.01 2.23 -4.84
CA LEU A 15 -12.46 2.61 -6.13
C LEU A 15 -12.53 4.12 -6.22
N SER A 16 -11.41 4.78 -5.97
CA SER A 16 -11.34 6.21 -6.10
C SER A 16 -11.38 6.60 -7.58
N ALA A 17 -12.23 7.54 -7.94
CA ALA A 17 -12.31 8.03 -9.29
C ALA A 17 -11.07 8.81 -9.72
N SER A 18 -10.26 9.32 -8.81
CA SER A 18 -9.11 10.17 -9.14
C SER A 18 -7.79 9.61 -8.63
N ALA A 19 -7.62 9.43 -7.34
CA ALA A 19 -6.36 8.97 -6.74
C ALA A 19 -6.64 7.95 -5.66
N PHE A 20 -5.74 7.00 -5.49
CA PHE A 20 -5.87 6.00 -4.44
C PHE A 20 -5.60 6.63 -3.09
N GLU A 21 -6.42 6.27 -2.11
CA GLU A 21 -6.23 6.68 -0.73
C GLU A 21 -5.92 5.44 0.12
N PHE A 22 -4.79 5.48 0.82
CA PHE A 22 -4.47 4.47 1.82
C PHE A 22 -4.89 4.98 3.20
N ASP A 23 -5.87 4.34 3.80
CA ASP A 23 -6.43 4.74 5.10
C ASP A 23 -6.73 6.26 5.17
N GLY A 24 -7.31 6.79 4.10
CA GLY A 24 -7.65 8.21 3.98
C GLY A 24 -6.49 9.11 3.56
N ILE A 25 -5.31 8.56 3.32
CA ILE A 25 -4.15 9.32 2.87
C ILE A 25 -4.09 9.29 1.35
N ASN A 26 -4.23 10.46 0.72
CA ASN A 26 -4.16 10.59 -0.73
C ASN A 26 -2.73 10.42 -1.22
N LEU A 27 -2.46 9.36 -1.98
CA LEU A 27 -1.12 9.07 -2.50
C LEU A 27 -0.70 9.99 -3.63
N ASN A 28 -1.59 10.81 -4.16
CA ASN A 28 -1.25 11.82 -5.17
C ASN A 28 -0.78 13.14 -4.54
N ALA A 29 -0.81 13.27 -3.24
CA ALA A 29 -0.26 14.44 -2.55
C ALA A 29 1.27 14.44 -2.60
N SER A 30 1.89 15.54 -2.17
CA SER A 30 3.36 15.59 -2.07
C SER A 30 3.86 14.59 -1.03
N VAL A 31 5.07 14.09 -1.18
CA VAL A 31 5.68 13.15 -0.25
C VAL A 31 5.77 13.75 1.16
N ASN A 32 6.02 15.05 1.26
CA ASN A 32 6.06 15.73 2.56
C ASN A 32 4.70 15.72 3.24
N LYS A 33 3.64 15.94 2.50
CA LYS A 33 2.28 15.90 3.04
C LYS A 33 1.89 14.48 3.45
N ILE A 34 2.25 13.48 2.64
CA ILE A 34 2.00 12.08 2.96
C ILE A 34 2.73 11.69 4.24
N SER A 35 3.99 12.06 4.38
CA SER A 35 4.78 11.78 5.59
C SER A 35 4.16 12.44 6.83
N ALA A 36 3.70 13.67 6.71
CA ALA A 36 3.03 14.38 7.80
C ALA A 36 1.73 13.69 8.21
N GLU A 37 0.95 13.22 7.25
CA GLU A 37 -0.30 12.50 7.52
C GLU A 37 -0.04 11.14 8.19
N ILE A 38 1.02 10.45 7.78
CA ILE A 38 1.45 9.19 8.42
C ILE A 38 1.83 9.45 9.88
N ALA A 39 2.64 10.48 10.13
CA ALA A 39 3.03 10.85 11.49
C ALA A 39 1.84 11.24 12.36
N LYS A 40 0.87 11.96 11.80
CA LYS A 40 -0.37 12.34 12.47
C LYS A 40 -1.18 11.14 12.96
N ARG A 41 -1.09 10.03 12.26
CA ARG A 41 -1.79 8.79 12.61
C ARG A 41 -1.04 7.94 13.62
N GLY A 42 0.04 8.47 14.20
CA GLY A 42 0.79 7.82 15.24
C GLY A 42 1.91 6.90 14.77
N TYR A 43 2.21 6.88 13.49
CA TYR A 43 3.33 6.11 12.97
C TYR A 43 4.64 6.81 13.30
N SER A 44 5.67 6.04 13.61
CA SER A 44 7.01 6.53 13.90
C SER A 44 8.01 5.98 12.90
N TYR A 45 8.92 6.83 12.44
CA TYR A 45 9.98 6.37 11.54
C TYR A 45 11.02 5.57 12.32
N ASP A 46 11.33 4.38 11.83
CA ASP A 46 12.34 3.48 12.38
C ASP A 46 13.53 3.44 11.42
N GLU A 47 14.64 4.05 11.80
CA GLU A 47 15.84 4.13 10.97
C GLU A 47 16.42 2.75 10.64
N SER A 48 16.32 1.81 11.58
CA SER A 48 16.87 0.46 11.38
C SER A 48 16.15 -0.31 10.27
N LYS A 49 14.90 0.02 10.02
CA LYS A 49 14.06 -0.61 8.99
C LYS A 49 13.88 0.26 7.76
N ASP A 50 14.28 1.52 7.85
CA ASP A 50 13.98 2.53 6.83
C ASP A 50 12.48 2.54 6.47
N ALA A 51 11.65 2.52 7.50
CA ALA A 51 10.21 2.42 7.35
C ALA A 51 9.50 3.07 8.54
N PHE A 52 8.27 3.51 8.31
CA PHE A 52 7.39 3.93 9.40
C PHE A 52 6.75 2.69 10.01
N THR A 53 6.66 2.66 11.34
CA THR A 53 5.99 1.59 12.07
C THR A 53 4.80 2.16 12.81
N GLY A 54 3.70 1.44 12.82
CA GLY A 54 2.51 1.87 13.53
C GLY A 54 1.40 0.85 13.46
N MET A 55 0.26 1.25 14.02
CA MET A 55 -0.91 0.39 14.10
C MET A 55 -1.96 0.86 13.09
N CYS A 56 -2.35 -0.02 12.20
CA CYS A 56 -3.46 0.22 11.30
C CYS A 56 -4.63 -0.66 11.75
N ARG A 57 -5.66 -0.04 12.30
CA ARG A 57 -6.84 -0.76 12.77
C ARG A 57 -6.51 -1.89 13.75
N GLY A 58 -5.56 -1.63 14.68
CA GLY A 58 -5.17 -2.59 15.69
C GLY A 58 -4.13 -3.63 15.26
N THR A 59 -3.62 -3.53 14.05
CA THR A 59 -2.59 -4.43 13.52
C THR A 59 -1.33 -3.64 13.20
N GLU A 60 -0.19 -4.11 13.70
CA GLU A 60 1.09 -3.48 13.40
C GLU A 60 1.43 -3.67 11.93
N ILE A 61 1.78 -2.58 11.27
CA ILE A 61 2.23 -2.61 9.87
C ILE A 61 3.45 -1.70 9.70
N PHE A 62 4.19 -1.93 8.62
CA PHE A 62 5.33 -1.09 8.25
C PHE A 62 5.03 -0.43 6.91
N LEU A 63 5.34 0.87 6.81
CA LEU A 63 5.12 1.66 5.60
C LEU A 63 6.46 2.17 5.09
N THR A 64 6.79 1.84 3.85
CA THR A 64 7.99 2.34 3.18
C THR A 64 7.58 3.25 2.04
N LEU A 65 8.14 4.46 2.00
CA LEU A 65 7.88 5.44 0.95
C LEU A 65 9.06 5.49 -0.01
N ASN A 66 8.82 5.18 -1.27
CA ASN A 66 9.81 5.36 -2.33
C ASN A 66 9.48 6.63 -3.11
N TRP A 67 10.33 7.64 -2.97
CA TRP A 67 10.14 8.95 -3.58
C TRP A 67 11.34 9.39 -4.42
N LYS A 68 12.34 8.53 -4.57
CA LYS A 68 13.59 8.87 -5.29
C LYS A 68 13.48 8.65 -6.79
N ASP A 69 12.90 7.52 -7.19
CA ASP A 69 12.77 7.15 -8.60
C ASP A 69 11.39 7.51 -9.13
N VAL A 70 11.14 8.82 -9.24
CA VAL A 70 9.83 9.32 -9.67
C VAL A 70 9.96 10.21 -10.90
N LYS A 71 8.89 10.25 -11.69
CA LYS A 71 8.78 11.08 -12.89
C LYS A 71 8.69 12.56 -12.55
N GLU A 72 8.19 12.88 -11.36
CA GLU A 72 8.01 14.26 -10.91
C GLU A 72 8.51 14.37 -9.47
N GLY A 73 9.46 15.26 -9.22
CA GLY A 73 10.03 15.46 -7.89
C GLY A 73 8.98 15.89 -6.87
N GLY A 74 9.16 15.43 -5.65
CA GLY A 74 8.22 15.71 -4.55
C GLY A 74 6.99 14.81 -4.52
N LYS A 75 6.81 13.96 -5.52
CA LYS A 75 5.71 12.98 -5.57
C LYS A 75 6.17 11.62 -5.07
N LEU A 76 5.20 10.85 -4.57
CA LEU A 76 5.45 9.47 -4.15
C LEU A 76 5.41 8.54 -5.37
N GLY A 77 6.42 7.70 -5.52
CA GLY A 77 6.42 6.66 -6.56
C GLY A 77 5.76 5.37 -6.08
N GLN A 78 6.14 4.93 -4.89
CA GLN A 78 5.60 3.69 -4.32
C GLN A 78 5.30 3.85 -2.84
N LEU A 79 4.21 3.22 -2.40
CA LEU A 79 3.95 2.94 -1.00
C LEU A 79 4.03 1.43 -0.82
N ILE A 80 4.94 0.96 0.02
CA ILE A 80 5.07 -0.45 0.34
C ILE A 80 4.50 -0.67 1.73
N VAL A 81 3.50 -1.54 1.82
CA VAL A 81 2.84 -1.89 3.08
C VAL A 81 3.21 -3.31 3.43
N ASP A 82 3.95 -3.49 4.52
CA ASP A 82 4.28 -4.81 5.04
C ASP A 82 3.39 -5.14 6.22
N VAL A 83 2.68 -6.26 6.14
CA VAL A 83 1.85 -6.79 7.21
C VAL A 83 2.59 -7.98 7.81
N PRO A 84 3.34 -7.76 8.91
CA PRO A 84 4.17 -8.82 9.48
C PRO A 84 3.30 -9.89 10.14
N PHE A 85 3.86 -11.07 10.27
CA PHE A 85 3.22 -12.22 10.95
C PHE A 85 1.88 -12.65 10.35
N ALA A 86 1.62 -12.24 9.10
CA ALA A 86 0.48 -12.77 8.37
C ALA A 86 0.73 -14.24 8.06
N ASP A 87 -0.31 -15.06 8.26
CA ASP A 87 -0.23 -16.49 8.08
C ASP A 87 -0.01 -16.84 6.58
N GLN A 88 0.46 -18.05 6.31
CA GLN A 88 0.76 -18.52 4.96
C GLN A 88 -0.45 -18.46 4.01
N ASN A 89 -1.65 -18.58 4.56
CA ASN A 89 -2.89 -18.52 3.78
C ASN A 89 -3.31 -17.08 3.47
N ALA A 90 -2.70 -16.08 4.11
CA ALA A 90 -3.08 -14.68 3.96
C ALA A 90 -2.94 -14.21 2.51
N MET A 91 -1.90 -14.63 1.81
CA MET A 91 -1.69 -14.28 0.40
C MET A 91 -2.88 -14.69 -0.48
N GLY A 92 -3.38 -15.92 -0.28
CA GLY A 92 -4.54 -16.42 -1.01
C GLY A 92 -5.81 -15.64 -0.70
N ILE A 93 -6.01 -15.29 0.56
CA ILE A 93 -7.19 -14.52 1.00
C ILE A 93 -7.16 -13.11 0.40
N VAL A 94 -6.04 -12.44 0.50
CA VAL A 94 -5.87 -11.09 -0.06
C VAL A 94 -6.11 -11.10 -1.57
N THR A 95 -5.51 -12.07 -2.27
CA THR A 95 -5.66 -12.22 -3.71
C THR A 95 -7.12 -12.43 -4.11
N LYS A 96 -7.84 -13.28 -3.40
CA LYS A 96 -9.27 -13.52 -3.65
C LYS A 96 -10.08 -12.25 -3.46
N MET A 97 -9.83 -11.51 -2.40
CA MET A 97 -10.53 -10.26 -2.14
C MET A 97 -10.28 -9.23 -3.22
N PHE A 98 -9.04 -9.08 -3.64
CA PHE A 98 -8.67 -8.12 -4.68
C PHE A 98 -9.22 -8.51 -6.04
N ASN A 99 -9.28 -9.81 -6.36
CA ASN A 99 -9.91 -10.30 -7.59
C ASN A 99 -11.39 -9.93 -7.69
N VAL A 100 -12.08 -9.87 -6.56
CA VAL A 100 -13.51 -9.50 -6.53
C VAL A 100 -13.69 -7.99 -6.66
N ILE A 101 -12.79 -7.21 -6.08
CA ILE A 101 -12.98 -5.75 -5.94
C ILE A 101 -12.31 -4.97 -7.08
N TYR A 102 -11.14 -5.42 -7.52
CA TYR A 102 -10.33 -4.71 -8.51
C TYR A 102 -10.16 -5.51 -9.80
N HIS A 103 -9.80 -4.80 -10.86
CA HIS A 103 -9.47 -5.41 -12.14
C HIS A 103 -7.99 -5.75 -12.19
N VAL A 104 -7.68 -6.92 -12.73
CA VAL A 104 -6.30 -7.33 -12.98
C VAL A 104 -5.70 -6.38 -14.03
N ALA A 105 -4.53 -5.84 -13.75
CA ALA A 105 -3.85 -4.92 -14.66
C ALA A 105 -3.33 -5.70 -15.87
N LYS A 106 -3.60 -5.17 -17.07
CA LYS A 106 -3.17 -5.81 -18.32
C LYS A 106 -1.66 -5.82 -18.46
N GLY A 107 -1.11 -6.97 -18.85
CA GLY A 107 0.32 -7.12 -19.07
C GLY A 107 1.19 -7.04 -17.83
N ALA A 108 0.58 -6.95 -16.66
CA ALA A 108 1.30 -6.88 -15.41
C ALA A 108 1.66 -8.26 -14.88
N LYS A 109 2.55 -8.29 -13.90
CA LYS A 109 2.90 -9.52 -13.19
C LYS A 109 1.67 -10.11 -12.48
N PRO A 110 1.68 -11.42 -12.16
CA PRO A 110 0.60 -12.03 -11.37
C PRO A 110 0.34 -11.26 -10.08
N HIS A 111 -0.90 -11.25 -9.64
CA HIS A 111 -1.34 -10.58 -8.40
C HIS A 111 -1.17 -9.06 -8.41
N THR A 112 -1.29 -8.45 -9.58
CA THR A 112 -1.24 -7.00 -9.77
C THR A 112 -2.60 -6.49 -10.21
N TYR A 113 -3.10 -5.44 -9.54
CA TYR A 113 -4.44 -4.92 -9.74
C TYR A 113 -4.43 -3.41 -9.90
N GLU A 114 -5.35 -2.89 -10.72
CA GLU A 114 -5.62 -1.46 -10.79
C GLU A 114 -6.52 -1.06 -9.62
N VAL A 115 -6.13 -0.06 -8.84
CA VAL A 115 -6.88 0.34 -7.64
C VAL A 115 -7.48 1.74 -7.74
N SER A 116 -7.15 2.50 -8.77
CA SER A 116 -7.76 3.81 -9.02
C SER A 116 -7.67 4.18 -10.50
N GLU A 117 -8.50 5.12 -10.92
CA GLU A 117 -8.56 5.56 -12.32
C GLU A 117 -7.32 6.32 -12.78
N ASP A 118 -6.53 6.85 -11.85
CA ASP A 118 -5.30 7.57 -12.19
C ASP A 118 -4.18 6.64 -12.66
N GLY A 119 -4.38 5.32 -12.58
CA GLY A 119 -3.38 4.33 -12.98
C GLY A 119 -2.58 3.73 -11.83
N THR A 120 -2.92 4.05 -10.59
CA THR A 120 -2.27 3.41 -9.44
C THR A 120 -2.58 1.92 -9.45
N THR A 121 -1.54 1.11 -9.23
CA THR A 121 -1.67 -0.34 -9.15
C THR A 121 -1.17 -0.84 -7.80
N VAL A 122 -1.60 -2.04 -7.42
CA VAL A 122 -1.05 -2.73 -6.26
C VAL A 122 -0.56 -4.11 -6.70
N GLU A 123 0.61 -4.48 -6.23
CA GLU A 123 1.17 -5.80 -6.40
C GLU A 123 1.23 -6.49 -5.04
N ILE A 124 0.64 -7.68 -4.95
CA ILE A 124 0.62 -8.46 -3.71
C ILE A 124 1.71 -9.51 -3.78
N SER A 125 2.55 -9.55 -2.76
CA SER A 125 3.64 -10.53 -2.67
C SER A 125 3.82 -11.01 -1.23
N THR A 126 4.59 -12.05 -1.05
CA THR A 126 5.00 -12.50 0.28
C THR A 126 6.36 -11.90 0.60
N SER A 127 6.59 -11.60 1.87
CA SER A 127 7.89 -11.23 2.38
C SER A 127 8.34 -12.27 3.39
N ALA A 128 9.58 -12.18 3.87
CA ALA A 128 10.11 -13.11 4.87
C ALA A 128 9.29 -13.14 6.16
N SER A 129 8.55 -12.07 6.45
CA SER A 129 7.80 -11.93 7.70
C SER A 129 6.28 -11.89 7.52
N GLY A 130 5.76 -11.89 6.29
CA GLY A 130 4.31 -11.80 6.08
C GLY A 130 3.91 -11.48 4.65
N VAL A 131 2.87 -10.64 4.50
CA VAL A 131 2.35 -10.21 3.21
C VAL A 131 2.78 -8.78 2.93
N ARG A 132 3.17 -8.52 1.70
CA ARG A 132 3.56 -7.20 1.21
C ARG A 132 2.62 -6.72 0.12
N LEU A 133 2.18 -5.46 0.25
CA LEU A 133 1.37 -4.77 -0.75
C LEU A 133 2.20 -3.61 -1.28
N THR A 134 2.49 -3.62 -2.58
CA THR A 134 3.28 -2.56 -3.21
C THR A 134 2.35 -1.74 -4.09
N TYR A 135 2.05 -0.51 -3.67
CA TYR A 135 1.25 0.44 -4.45
C TYR A 135 2.16 1.27 -5.32
N ASN A 136 1.99 1.17 -6.64
CA ASN A 136 2.73 1.97 -7.62
C ASN A 136 1.84 3.11 -8.11
N THR A 137 2.22 4.35 -7.81
CA THR A 137 1.50 5.52 -8.30
C THR A 137 1.84 5.79 -9.76
N PRO A 138 1.09 6.68 -10.46
CA PRO A 138 1.43 7.05 -11.82
C PRO A 138 2.81 7.72 -11.95
N TYR A 139 3.36 8.20 -10.85
CA TYR A 139 4.68 8.86 -10.82
C TYR A 139 5.84 7.88 -10.69
N TYR A 140 5.56 6.61 -10.44
CA TYR A 140 6.59 5.59 -10.28
C TYR A 140 7.34 5.40 -11.61
N LYS A 141 8.67 5.45 -11.53
CA LYS A 141 9.54 5.30 -12.68
C LYS A 141 10.06 3.86 -12.70
N LYS A 142 9.54 3.11 -13.62
CA LYS A 142 9.96 1.71 -13.80
C LYS A 142 11.36 1.63 -14.39
#